data_5aed21462d39de68285085d64d96edf1
#
_entry.id   5aed21462d39de68285085d64d96edf1
#
_cell.length_a   1.000
_cell.length_b   1.000
_cell.length_c   1.000
_cell.angle_alpha   90.00
_cell.angle_beta   90.00
_cell.angle_gamma   90.00
#
_symmetry.space_group_name_H-M   'P 1'
#
loop_
_entity.id
_entity.type
_entity.pdbx_description
1 polymer ?
#
loop_
_entity_poly.entity_id
_entity_poly.type
_entity_poly.pdbx_seq_one_letter_code
_entity_poly.pdbx_strand_id
1 'polypeptide(L)'
;MEAMTPEEYLMQVKNIDLRICSLEGELHDAENENDTEYVEELRQTIKQDIEKHKELKFRIRNEIQQLPDNRLSTLLIEYYVKGKSWEMVAAALGLKDEKNVRLSLREKALKLFAAHYPKYFLYYSDLHILT
;
A
#
# COMPACT_ATOMS: atom_id res chain seq x y z
N MET A 1 -18.06 13.03 -0.04
CA MET A 1 -16.80 12.36 0.32
C MET A 1 -16.76 10.99 -0.36
N GLU A 2 -15.77 10.82 -1.22
CA GLU A 2 -15.63 9.56 -1.93
C GLU A 2 -15.00 8.49 -1.05
N ALA A 3 -15.60 7.30 -1.04
CA ALA A 3 -15.04 6.18 -0.31
C ALA A 3 -13.89 5.57 -1.13
N MET A 4 -12.79 5.25 -0.47
CA MET A 4 -11.69 4.54 -1.10
C MET A 4 -12.10 3.13 -1.47
N THR A 5 -11.57 2.62 -2.58
CA THR A 5 -11.63 1.19 -2.85
C THR A 5 -10.61 0.46 -1.95
N PRO A 6 -10.77 -0.86 -1.74
CA PRO A 6 -9.77 -1.62 -0.99
C PRO A 6 -8.36 -1.48 -1.56
N GLU A 7 -8.22 -1.46 -2.88
CA GLU A 7 -6.91 -1.29 -3.51
C GLU A 7 -6.31 0.08 -3.23
N GLU A 8 -7.12 1.15 -3.35
CA GLU A 8 -6.65 2.50 -3.03
C GLU A 8 -6.18 2.60 -1.57
N TYR A 9 -6.93 1.99 -0.66
CA TYR A 9 -6.57 1.97 0.76
C TYR A 9 -5.21 1.30 0.98
N LEU A 10 -5.02 0.12 0.40
CA LEU A 10 -3.77 -0.64 0.57
C LEU A 10 -2.60 0.02 -0.16
N MET A 11 -2.86 0.70 -1.28
CA MET A 11 -1.83 1.39 -2.05
C MET A 11 -1.24 2.61 -1.34
N GLN A 12 -1.87 3.08 -0.27
CA GLN A 12 -1.36 4.23 0.49
C GLN A 12 0.09 4.03 0.95
N VAL A 13 0.46 2.82 1.36
CA VAL A 13 1.83 2.51 1.80
C VAL A 13 2.82 2.77 0.67
N LYS A 14 2.54 2.23 -0.50
CA LYS A 14 3.40 2.39 -1.68
C LYS A 14 3.47 3.84 -2.15
N ASN A 15 2.33 4.53 -2.13
CA ASN A 15 2.27 5.93 -2.58
C ASN A 15 3.11 6.85 -1.70
N ILE A 16 3.10 6.65 -0.38
CA ILE A 16 3.94 7.43 0.53
C ILE A 16 5.42 7.11 0.30
N ASP A 17 5.75 5.84 0.08
CA ASP A 17 7.11 5.43 -0.21
C ASP A 17 7.65 6.11 -1.48
N LEU A 18 6.84 6.13 -2.54
CA LEU A 18 7.21 6.82 -3.79
C LEU A 18 7.40 8.32 -3.58
N ARG A 19 6.56 8.93 -2.76
CA ARG A 19 6.67 10.35 -2.42
C ARG A 19 7.97 10.63 -1.67
N ILE A 20 8.34 9.78 -0.71
CA ILE A 20 9.59 9.93 0.04
C ILE A 20 10.78 9.84 -0.91
N CYS A 21 10.79 8.87 -1.82
CA CYS A 21 11.85 8.74 -2.81
C CYS A 21 11.99 9.99 -3.68
N SER A 22 10.87 10.56 -4.11
CA SER A 22 10.86 11.78 -4.90
C SER A 22 11.43 12.97 -4.12
N LEU A 23 11.04 13.11 -2.86
CA LEU A 23 11.54 14.19 -1.99
C LEU A 23 13.03 14.04 -1.68
N GLU A 24 13.52 12.81 -1.54
CA GLU A 24 14.95 12.56 -1.35
C GLU A 24 15.76 12.98 -2.58
N GLY A 25 15.22 12.78 -3.79
CA GLY A 25 15.83 13.29 -5.02
C GLY A 25 15.90 14.80 -5.05
N GLU A 26 14.81 15.47 -4.68
CA GLU A 26 14.79 16.94 -4.57
C GLU A 26 15.78 17.44 -3.54
N LEU A 27 15.89 16.76 -2.41
CA LEU A 27 16.85 17.10 -1.37
C LEU A 27 18.29 17.04 -1.88
N HIS A 28 18.61 15.97 -2.62
CA HIS A 28 19.94 15.83 -3.22
C HIS A 28 20.27 16.99 -4.16
N ASP A 29 19.30 17.37 -5.01
CA ASP A 29 19.47 18.49 -5.94
C ASP A 29 19.66 19.82 -5.19
N ALA A 30 18.85 20.06 -4.14
CA ALA A 30 18.94 21.28 -3.35
C ALA A 30 20.27 21.36 -2.58
N GLU A 31 20.79 20.26 -2.10
CA GLU A 31 22.12 20.21 -1.45
C GLU A 31 23.21 20.58 -2.44
N ASN A 32 23.13 20.12 -3.69
CA ASN A 32 24.09 20.45 -4.74
C ASN A 32 24.04 21.93 -5.13
N GLU A 33 22.87 22.56 -5.01
CA GLU A 33 22.68 23.99 -5.30
C GLU A 33 22.98 24.89 -4.11
N ASN A 34 23.33 24.32 -2.97
CA ASN A 34 23.63 25.02 -1.72
C ASN A 34 22.46 25.90 -1.21
N ASP A 35 21.23 25.48 -1.48
CA ASP A 35 20.03 26.16 -1.00
C ASP A 35 19.68 25.66 0.40
N THR A 36 20.33 26.26 1.42
CA THR A 36 20.25 25.78 2.81
C THR A 36 18.84 25.86 3.40
N GLU A 37 18.06 26.89 3.03
CA GLU A 37 16.69 27.03 3.54
C GLU A 37 15.78 25.95 2.98
N TYR A 38 15.87 25.72 1.68
CA TYR A 38 15.07 24.68 1.02
C TYR A 38 15.47 23.28 1.50
N VAL A 39 16.76 23.05 1.68
CA VAL A 39 17.27 21.79 2.24
C VAL A 39 16.61 21.47 3.58
N GLU A 40 16.56 22.47 4.48
CA GLU A 40 15.97 22.26 5.81
C GLU A 40 14.47 21.97 5.72
N GLU A 41 13.73 22.67 4.86
CA GLU A 41 12.32 22.40 4.63
C GLU A 41 12.09 20.98 4.12
N LEU A 42 12.89 20.54 3.14
CA LEU A 42 12.79 19.18 2.60
C LEU A 42 13.09 18.12 3.64
N ARG A 43 14.11 18.33 4.47
CA ARG A 43 14.45 17.39 5.55
C ARG A 43 13.29 17.22 6.53
N GLN A 44 12.63 18.33 6.90
CA GLN A 44 11.48 18.27 7.80
C GLN A 44 10.29 17.54 7.17
N THR A 45 10.01 17.82 5.91
CA THR A 45 8.93 17.16 5.19
C THR A 45 9.18 15.65 5.07
N ILE A 46 10.40 15.28 4.71
CA ILE A 46 10.79 13.86 4.58
C ILE A 46 10.64 13.15 5.93
N LYS A 47 11.09 13.78 7.00
CA LYS A 47 10.98 13.20 8.35
C LYS A 47 9.53 12.93 8.72
N GLN A 48 8.63 13.89 8.44
CA GLN A 48 7.20 13.74 8.72
C GLN A 48 6.57 12.63 7.88
N ASP A 49 6.95 12.54 6.61
CA ASP A 49 6.43 11.51 5.70
C ASP A 49 6.92 10.12 6.10
N ILE A 50 8.16 10.00 6.56
CA ILE A 50 8.70 8.73 7.06
C ILE A 50 7.91 8.25 8.29
N GLU A 51 7.58 9.16 9.21
CA GLU A 51 6.77 8.81 10.38
C GLU A 51 5.37 8.35 9.97
N LYS A 52 4.72 9.07 9.06
CA LYS A 52 3.42 8.67 8.52
C LYS A 52 3.46 7.30 7.85
N HIS A 53 4.53 7.05 7.08
CA HIS A 53 4.72 5.79 6.38
C HIS A 53 4.82 4.63 7.37
N LYS A 54 5.60 4.79 8.43
CA LYS A 54 5.76 3.77 9.47
C LYS A 54 4.44 3.45 10.16
N GLU A 55 3.70 4.47 10.57
CA GLU A 55 2.41 4.31 11.24
C GLU A 55 1.39 3.62 10.35
N LEU A 56 1.29 4.07 9.11
CA LEU A 56 0.34 3.53 8.14
C LEU A 56 0.69 2.08 7.78
N LYS A 57 1.96 1.81 7.55
CA LYS A 57 2.44 0.47 7.23
C LYS A 57 2.13 -0.52 8.35
N PHE A 58 2.38 -0.12 9.60
CA PHE A 58 2.10 -0.94 10.77
C PHE A 58 0.61 -1.21 10.91
N ARG A 59 -0.22 -0.17 10.76
CA ARG A 59 -1.67 -0.31 10.85
C ARG A 59 -2.24 -1.22 9.78
N ILE A 60 -1.88 -0.99 8.52
CA ILE A 60 -2.38 -1.79 7.39
C ILE A 60 -1.91 -3.23 7.51
N ARG A 61 -0.65 -3.45 7.90
CA ARG A 61 -0.14 -4.81 8.10
C ARG A 61 -0.96 -5.55 9.16
N ASN A 62 -1.24 -4.90 10.29
CA ASN A 62 -2.03 -5.50 11.36
C ASN A 62 -3.46 -5.81 10.90
N GLU A 63 -4.05 -4.91 10.12
CA GLU A 63 -5.39 -5.12 9.57
C GLU A 63 -5.42 -6.33 8.62
N ILE A 64 -4.43 -6.47 7.77
CA ILE A 64 -4.32 -7.62 6.88
C ILE A 64 -4.15 -8.92 7.67
N GLN A 65 -3.34 -8.89 8.72
CA GLN A 65 -3.07 -10.09 9.54
C GLN A 65 -4.31 -10.60 10.27
N GLN A 66 -5.34 -9.79 10.43
CA GLN A 66 -6.61 -10.21 11.03
C GLN A 66 -7.49 -11.01 10.09
N LEU A 67 -7.17 -11.07 8.81
CA LEU A 67 -7.98 -11.81 7.85
C LEU A 67 -7.92 -13.32 8.10
N PRO A 68 -9.04 -14.03 7.92
CA PRO A 68 -9.11 -15.47 8.22
C PRO A 68 -8.40 -16.38 7.23
N ASP A 69 -7.95 -15.86 6.09
CA ASP A 69 -7.29 -16.64 5.05
C ASP A 69 -5.81 -16.26 4.96
N ASN A 70 -4.92 -17.19 5.39
CA ASN A 70 -3.47 -16.94 5.42
C ASN A 70 -2.86 -16.71 4.04
N ARG A 71 -3.37 -17.39 3.03
CA ARG A 71 -2.86 -17.26 1.66
C ARG A 71 -3.19 -15.88 1.08
N LEU A 72 -4.42 -15.42 1.26
CA LEU A 72 -4.85 -14.11 0.78
C LEU A 72 -4.20 -12.98 1.57
N SER A 73 -4.05 -13.12 2.89
CA SER A 73 -3.35 -12.11 3.67
C SER A 73 -1.87 -12.05 3.31
N THR A 74 -1.22 -13.18 3.04
CA THR A 74 0.16 -13.19 2.57
C THR A 74 0.30 -12.44 1.25
N LEU A 75 -0.62 -12.66 0.31
CA LEU A 75 -0.63 -11.95 -0.97
C LEU A 75 -0.68 -10.44 -0.75
N LEU A 76 -1.59 -9.97 0.11
CA LEU A 76 -1.75 -8.55 0.37
C LEU A 76 -0.52 -7.93 1.05
N ILE A 77 0.09 -8.64 2.00
CA ILE A 77 1.30 -8.18 2.67
C ILE A 77 2.48 -8.11 1.69
N GLU A 78 2.69 -9.16 0.93
CA GLU A 78 3.84 -9.22 0.01
C GLU A 78 3.77 -8.15 -1.07
N TYR A 79 2.58 -7.92 -1.63
CA TYR A 79 2.43 -6.93 -2.70
C TYR A 79 2.29 -5.50 -2.18
N TYR A 80 1.32 -5.25 -1.29
CA TYR A 80 0.97 -3.87 -0.88
C TYR A 80 1.85 -3.33 0.24
N VAL A 81 2.28 -4.16 1.18
CA VAL A 81 3.09 -3.72 2.31
C VAL A 81 4.58 -3.80 2.00
N LYS A 82 5.03 -4.91 1.42
CA LYS A 82 6.45 -5.11 1.10
C LYS A 82 6.86 -4.62 -0.29
N GLY A 83 5.89 -4.32 -1.15
CA GLY A 83 6.16 -3.77 -2.48
C GLY A 83 6.78 -4.74 -3.47
N LYS A 84 6.57 -6.03 -3.31
CA LYS A 84 7.13 -7.04 -4.20
C LYS A 84 6.37 -7.12 -5.52
N SER A 85 7.05 -7.53 -6.59
CA SER A 85 6.41 -7.78 -7.88
C SER A 85 5.46 -8.97 -7.81
N TRP A 86 4.53 -9.06 -8.78
CA TRP A 86 3.61 -10.20 -8.82
C TRP A 86 4.33 -11.54 -8.98
N GLU A 87 5.48 -11.55 -9.68
CA GLU A 87 6.30 -12.75 -9.81
C GLU A 87 6.83 -13.20 -8.44
N MET A 88 7.31 -12.26 -7.64
CA MET A 88 7.80 -12.55 -6.29
C MET A 88 6.67 -12.95 -5.36
N VAL A 89 5.49 -12.35 -5.50
CA VAL A 89 4.31 -12.71 -4.72
C VAL A 89 3.90 -14.15 -5.03
N ALA A 90 3.85 -14.52 -6.32
CA ALA A 90 3.52 -15.88 -6.72
C ALA A 90 4.51 -16.89 -6.14
N ALA A 91 5.81 -16.58 -6.18
CA ALA A 91 6.84 -17.42 -5.60
C ALA A 91 6.66 -17.58 -4.09
N ALA A 92 6.33 -16.50 -3.37
CA ALA A 92 6.08 -16.53 -1.93
C ALA A 92 4.87 -17.41 -1.57
N LEU A 93 3.90 -17.50 -2.47
CA LEU A 93 2.72 -18.35 -2.29
C LEU A 93 2.93 -19.79 -2.78
N GLY A 94 4.10 -20.09 -3.35
CA GLY A 94 4.39 -21.39 -3.92
C GLY A 94 3.64 -21.69 -5.20
N LEU A 95 3.25 -20.63 -5.94
CA LEU A 95 2.47 -20.74 -7.17
C LEU A 95 3.34 -20.39 -8.37
N LYS A 96 3.09 -21.06 -9.49
CA LYS A 96 3.85 -20.85 -10.73
C LYS A 96 3.18 -19.84 -11.67
N ASP A 97 1.87 -19.69 -11.58
CA ASP A 97 1.08 -18.84 -12.46
C ASP A 97 0.89 -17.44 -11.88
N GLU A 98 1.82 -16.56 -12.17
CA GLU A 98 1.79 -15.14 -11.74
C GLU A 98 0.52 -14.44 -12.25
N LYS A 99 0.09 -14.74 -13.46
CA LYS A 99 -1.09 -14.11 -14.04
C LYS A 99 -2.36 -14.42 -13.24
N ASN A 100 -2.52 -15.68 -12.81
CA ASN A 100 -3.64 -16.08 -11.97
C ASN A 100 -3.60 -15.36 -10.62
N VAL A 101 -2.42 -15.21 -10.02
CA VAL A 101 -2.26 -14.48 -8.76
C VAL A 101 -2.70 -13.03 -8.93
N ARG A 102 -2.19 -12.37 -9.94
CA ARG A 102 -2.46 -10.96 -10.21
C ARG A 102 -3.93 -10.68 -10.55
N LEU A 103 -4.56 -11.54 -11.33
CA LEU A 103 -5.93 -11.31 -11.80
C LEU A 103 -7.00 -11.92 -10.90
N SER A 104 -6.82 -13.16 -10.46
CA SER A 104 -7.86 -13.90 -9.73
C SER A 104 -7.68 -13.82 -8.21
N LEU A 105 -6.52 -14.17 -7.70
CA LEU A 105 -6.29 -14.19 -6.25
C LEU A 105 -6.27 -12.78 -5.65
N ARG A 106 -5.73 -11.81 -6.36
CA ARG A 106 -5.76 -10.41 -5.94
C ARG A 106 -7.21 -9.96 -5.71
N GLU A 107 -8.08 -10.23 -6.66
CA GLU A 107 -9.48 -9.83 -6.57
C GLU A 107 -10.17 -10.46 -5.36
N LYS A 108 -9.92 -11.75 -5.12
CA LYS A 108 -10.45 -12.45 -3.95
C LYS A 108 -9.94 -11.84 -2.64
N ALA A 109 -8.64 -11.52 -2.60
CA ALA A 109 -8.02 -10.93 -1.42
C ALA A 109 -8.60 -9.55 -1.10
N LEU A 110 -8.79 -8.72 -2.13
CA LEU A 110 -9.37 -7.38 -1.97
C LEU A 110 -10.82 -7.46 -1.49
N LYS A 111 -11.60 -8.40 -2.01
CA LYS A 111 -12.99 -8.62 -1.58
C LYS A 111 -13.05 -9.09 -0.12
N LEU A 112 -12.15 -9.99 0.26
CA LEU A 112 -12.07 -10.45 1.64
C LEU A 112 -11.73 -9.30 2.59
N PHE A 113 -10.75 -8.47 2.21
CA PHE A 113 -10.38 -7.30 3.00
C PHE A 113 -11.56 -6.34 3.18
N ALA A 114 -12.27 -6.03 2.09
CA ALA A 114 -13.44 -5.16 2.14
C ALA A 114 -14.55 -5.72 3.03
N ALA A 115 -14.77 -7.03 2.96
CA ALA A 115 -15.79 -7.69 3.76
C ALA A 115 -15.43 -7.71 5.25
N HIS A 116 -14.15 -7.80 5.57
CA HIS A 116 -13.67 -7.81 6.96
C HIS A 116 -13.69 -6.42 7.60
N TYR A 117 -13.56 -5.36 6.79
CA TYR A 117 -13.57 -3.97 7.25
C TYR A 117 -14.66 -3.17 6.53
N PRO A 118 -15.94 -3.55 6.72
CA PRO A 118 -17.03 -2.91 5.97
C PRO A 118 -17.18 -1.43 6.21
N LYS A 119 -16.76 -0.93 7.38
CA LYS A 119 -16.85 0.50 7.71
C LYS A 119 -15.97 1.36 6.82
N TYR A 120 -14.83 0.83 6.37
CA TYR A 120 -13.92 1.55 5.46
C TYR A 120 -14.46 1.62 4.04
N PHE A 121 -15.22 0.60 3.63
CA PHE A 121 -15.60 0.40 2.23
C PHE A 121 -17.11 0.25 2.06
N LEU A 122 -17.89 0.87 2.93
CA LEU A 122 -19.34 0.76 2.91
C LEU A 122 -19.94 1.12 1.54
N TYR A 123 -19.49 2.23 0.98
CA TYR A 123 -19.95 2.68 -0.33
C TYR A 123 -19.53 1.71 -1.44
N TYR A 124 -18.32 1.21 -1.38
CA TYR A 124 -17.81 0.22 -2.33
C TYR A 124 -18.63 -1.07 -2.28
N SER A 125 -18.93 -1.56 -1.06
CA SER A 125 -19.73 -2.77 -0.87
C SER A 125 -21.15 -2.61 -1.44
N ASP A 126 -21.75 -1.45 -1.21
CA ASP A 126 -23.08 -1.14 -1.73
C ASP A 126 -23.10 -1.16 -3.27
N LEU A 127 -22.09 -0.58 -3.91
CA LEU A 127 -21.97 -0.59 -5.37
C LEU A 127 -21.81 -2.01 -5.90
N HIS A 128 -21.08 -2.86 -5.22
CA HIS A 128 -20.89 -4.25 -5.61
C HIS A 128 -22.16 -5.09 -5.45
N ILE A 129 -22.96 -4.80 -4.45
CA ILE A 129 -24.24 -5.47 -4.24
C ILE A 129 -25.24 -5.11 -5.34
N LEU A 130 -25.20 -3.86 -5.80
CA LEU A 130 -26.11 -3.36 -6.83
C LEU A 130 -25.71 -3.80 -8.24
N THR A 131 -24.50 -4.25 -8.44
CA THR A 131 -24.02 -4.72 -9.74
C THR A 131 -23.97 -6.23 -9.79
#